data_e41e76162cb54c270b95951fedeba379
#
_entry.id   e41e76162cb54c270b95951fedeba379
#
_cell.length_a   1.000
_cell.length_b   1.000
_cell.length_c   1.000
_cell.angle_alpha   90.00
_cell.angle_beta   90.00
_cell.angle_gamma   90.00
#
_symmetry.space_group_name_H-M   'P 1'
#
loop_
_entity.id
_entity.type
_entity.pdbx_description
1 polymer ?
#
loop_
_entity_poly.entity_id
_entity_poly.type
_entity_poly.pdbx_seq_one_letter_code
_entity_poly.pdbx_strand_id
1 'polypeptide(L)'
;MYIFLAILIGLFTILFLITLHEFAHFVIAKLSGAYVYEFAIGMGPKLLQWGKKETRYTLRLLPLGGYVSIASEIADAPKGREDEVIDSKRMMENLQRGKKAAFISAGALMNLLLAFILLMIGYGIYPHKYDPNLPPTYATTGPLYKAVQKYNKDNPSLPILDTDAITSIYNTGDIESKQSIKSYYDLQTWLSKYNKKTTNGTVIADYEITFDNKDDKTVTFKPVEQKGVLFIGVSQGSYYLNVGQVISNGIIDTFKDSYSLLQALGQLVTFHWQNLSGPVGIVKSTNSFLNPDLSSTQAASTYFRWAALLSSNLFLLNMLPIPPLDGYKFVENAVEAVTRKKLNEKYKIIVSIAGAILFLVIFIAITIKDIFF
;
A
#
# COMPACT_ATOMS: atom_id res chain seq x y z
N MET A 1 -22.31 -4.36 4.94
CA MET A 1 -21.42 -5.20 5.77
C MET A 1 -19.95 -5.06 5.35
N TYR A 2 -19.62 -5.16 4.07
CA TYR A 2 -18.23 -5.08 3.58
C TYR A 2 -17.52 -3.74 3.87
N ILE A 3 -18.21 -2.59 3.78
CA ILE A 3 -17.60 -1.28 4.06
C ILE A 3 -17.14 -1.16 5.52
N PHE A 4 -17.95 -1.63 6.46
CA PHE A 4 -17.58 -1.62 7.89
C PHE A 4 -16.35 -2.52 8.15
N LEU A 5 -16.33 -3.72 7.57
CA LEU A 5 -15.19 -4.63 7.65
C LEU A 5 -13.94 -4.02 7.02
N ALA A 6 -14.07 -3.36 5.86
CA ALA A 6 -12.99 -2.66 5.18
C ALA A 6 -12.35 -1.57 6.05
N ILE A 7 -13.19 -0.77 6.72
CA ILE A 7 -12.73 0.26 7.65
C ILE A 7 -11.98 -0.36 8.82
N LEU A 8 -12.53 -1.42 9.43
CA LEU A 8 -11.87 -2.10 10.56
C LEU A 8 -10.52 -2.69 10.16
N ILE A 9 -10.44 -3.39 9.03
CA ILE A 9 -9.19 -3.98 8.53
C ILE A 9 -8.18 -2.86 8.23
N GLY A 10 -8.61 -1.79 7.56
CA GLY A 10 -7.75 -0.65 7.24
C GLY A 10 -7.18 0.01 8.48
N LEU A 11 -8.03 0.34 9.46
CA LEU A 11 -7.61 0.93 10.73
C LEU A 11 -6.67 0.00 11.52
N PHE A 12 -7.01 -1.28 11.61
CA PHE A 12 -6.15 -2.26 12.30
C PHE A 12 -4.77 -2.37 11.62
N THR A 13 -4.74 -2.46 10.29
CA THR A 13 -3.49 -2.55 9.54
C THR A 13 -2.63 -1.30 9.76
N ILE A 14 -3.19 -0.10 9.63
CA ILE A 14 -2.45 1.15 9.85
C ILE A 14 -1.95 1.22 11.30
N LEU A 15 -2.79 0.92 12.29
CA LEU A 15 -2.38 0.90 13.69
C LEU A 15 -1.23 -0.09 13.93
N PHE A 16 -1.30 -1.28 13.34
CA PHE A 16 -0.24 -2.28 13.45
C PHE A 16 1.08 -1.79 12.85
N LEU A 17 1.04 -1.22 11.64
CA LEU A 17 2.23 -0.69 10.97
C LEU A 17 2.87 0.45 11.76
N ILE A 18 2.06 1.40 12.25
CA ILE A 18 2.56 2.53 13.06
C ILE A 18 3.08 2.02 14.42
N THR A 19 2.42 1.04 15.04
CA THR A 19 2.90 0.47 16.31
C THR A 19 4.28 -0.16 16.16
N LEU A 20 4.55 -0.88 15.07
CA LEU A 20 5.88 -1.45 14.81
C LEU A 20 6.92 -0.38 14.47
N HIS A 21 6.53 0.69 13.78
CA HIS A 21 7.36 1.87 13.56
C HIS A 21 7.80 2.48 14.92
N GLU A 22 6.86 2.79 15.79
CA GLU A 22 7.15 3.34 17.12
C GLU A 22 7.93 2.36 18.00
N PHE A 23 7.64 1.07 17.86
CA PHE A 23 8.38 0.03 18.59
C PHE A 23 9.87 0.01 18.21
N ALA A 24 10.20 0.24 16.95
CA ALA A 24 11.59 0.35 16.52
C ALA A 24 12.29 1.56 17.16
N HIS A 25 11.65 2.72 17.20
CA HIS A 25 12.16 3.89 17.94
C HIS A 25 12.36 3.54 19.41
N PHE A 26 11.39 2.90 20.05
CA PHE A 26 11.49 2.46 21.44
C PHE A 26 12.71 1.57 21.69
N VAL A 27 12.88 0.52 20.87
CA VAL A 27 14.00 -0.43 21.01
C VAL A 27 15.35 0.29 20.85
N ILE A 28 15.49 1.10 19.81
CA ILE A 28 16.76 1.81 19.56
C ILE A 28 17.02 2.88 20.62
N ALA A 29 16.00 3.57 21.14
CA ALA A 29 16.15 4.49 22.26
C ALA A 29 16.72 3.77 23.51
N LYS A 30 16.16 2.63 23.85
CA LYS A 30 16.62 1.81 24.98
C LYS A 30 18.06 1.31 24.77
N LEU A 31 18.38 0.78 23.60
CA LEU A 31 19.72 0.32 23.25
C LEU A 31 20.74 1.48 23.23
N SER A 32 20.29 2.68 22.92
CA SER A 32 21.12 3.89 22.94
C SER A 32 21.38 4.41 24.35
N GLY A 33 20.67 3.90 25.36
CA GLY A 33 20.75 4.34 26.76
C GLY A 33 19.86 5.52 27.10
N ALA A 34 18.95 5.93 26.19
CA ALA A 34 17.99 6.99 26.45
C ALA A 34 17.02 6.62 27.57
N TYR A 35 16.56 7.62 28.33
CA TYR A 35 15.50 7.43 29.30
C TYR A 35 14.14 7.53 28.63
N VAL A 36 13.40 6.42 28.61
CA VAL A 36 12.09 6.34 27.96
C VAL A 36 10.98 6.35 29.01
N TYR A 37 10.21 7.40 29.06
CA TYR A 37 9.07 7.54 29.98
C TYR A 37 7.90 6.62 29.63
N GLU A 38 7.51 6.61 28.37
CA GLU A 38 6.29 5.93 27.93
C GLU A 38 6.45 5.40 26.51
N PHE A 39 5.95 4.20 26.30
CA PHE A 39 5.61 3.65 24.98
C PHE A 39 4.09 3.51 24.90
N ALA A 40 3.46 4.23 23.98
CA ALA A 40 2.00 4.27 23.86
C ALA A 40 1.54 3.75 22.50
N ILE A 41 0.53 2.87 22.53
CA ILE A 41 -0.23 2.42 21.37
C ILE A 41 -1.53 3.22 21.33
N GLY A 42 -1.78 3.93 20.23
CA GLY A 42 -2.92 4.82 20.09
C GLY A 42 -2.69 6.20 20.69
N MET A 43 -3.73 7.02 20.64
CA MET A 43 -3.76 8.40 21.16
C MET A 43 -4.98 8.66 22.07
N GLY A 44 -5.02 9.81 22.71
CA GLY A 44 -6.15 10.24 23.56
C GLY A 44 -6.11 9.65 24.98
N PRO A 45 -7.26 9.47 25.65
CA PRO A 45 -7.35 8.99 27.01
C PRO A 45 -6.73 7.59 27.18
N LYS A 46 -6.12 7.37 28.36
CA LYS A 46 -5.53 6.07 28.72
C LYS A 46 -6.63 5.06 29.02
N LEU A 47 -6.59 3.90 28.36
CA LEU A 47 -7.44 2.74 28.66
C LEU A 47 -6.75 1.80 29.67
N LEU A 48 -5.52 1.42 29.37
CA LEU A 48 -4.71 0.53 30.21
C LEU A 48 -3.29 1.09 30.31
N GLN A 49 -2.70 0.96 31.48
CA GLN A 49 -1.30 1.33 31.72
C GLN A 49 -0.65 0.31 32.66
N TRP A 50 0.55 -0.15 32.28
CA TRP A 50 1.37 -1.05 33.09
C TRP A 50 2.84 -0.64 33.03
N GLY A 51 3.68 -1.30 33.82
CA GLY A 51 5.08 -0.90 34.01
C GLY A 51 5.23 0.06 35.19
N LYS A 52 6.07 -0.33 36.15
CA LYS A 52 6.28 0.44 37.41
C LYS A 52 7.66 1.06 37.51
N LYS A 53 8.57 0.72 36.60
CA LYS A 53 9.96 1.19 36.58
C LYS A 53 10.09 2.39 35.63
N GLU A 54 11.18 2.44 34.90
CA GLU A 54 11.50 3.53 33.99
C GLU A 54 10.44 3.76 32.93
N THR A 55 10.03 2.70 32.21
CA THR A 55 9.08 2.84 31.09
C THR A 55 7.69 2.40 31.48
N ARG A 56 6.70 3.23 31.18
CA ARG A 56 5.27 2.89 31.22
C ARG A 56 4.81 2.48 29.83
N TYR A 57 4.04 1.39 29.76
CA TYR A 57 3.40 0.93 28.53
C TYR A 57 1.93 1.29 28.61
N THR A 58 1.40 1.96 27.60
CA THR A 58 0.04 2.50 27.64
C THR A 58 -0.73 2.12 26.37
N LEU A 59 -1.94 1.59 26.55
CA LEU A 59 -2.93 1.47 25.50
C LEU A 59 -3.92 2.63 25.62
N ARG A 60 -4.17 3.33 24.51
CA ARG A 60 -5.02 4.52 24.46
C ARG A 60 -6.28 4.28 23.61
N LEU A 61 -7.29 5.11 23.83
CA LEU A 61 -8.64 4.91 23.26
C LEU A 61 -8.68 5.03 21.73
N LEU A 62 -8.00 6.00 21.17
CA LEU A 62 -8.05 6.26 19.73
C LEU A 62 -6.98 5.42 19.01
N PRO A 63 -7.35 4.51 18.10
CA PRO A 63 -6.40 3.69 17.36
C PRO A 63 -5.71 4.48 16.23
N LEU A 64 -5.30 5.70 16.54
CA LEU A 64 -4.65 6.63 15.62
C LEU A 64 -3.19 6.83 16.06
N GLY A 65 -2.29 6.05 15.47
CA GLY A 65 -0.87 6.20 15.74
C GLY A 65 -0.38 5.57 17.04
N GLY A 66 0.73 6.08 17.52
CA GLY A 66 1.41 5.74 18.76
C GLY A 66 2.48 6.79 19.05
N TYR A 67 3.24 6.63 20.10
CA TYR A 67 4.42 7.48 20.37
C TYR A 67 5.37 6.86 21.40
N VAL A 68 6.61 7.32 21.34
CA VAL A 68 7.64 7.06 22.34
C VAL A 68 7.99 8.37 23.04
N SER A 69 7.70 8.47 24.32
CA SER A 69 8.11 9.64 25.13
C SER A 69 9.48 9.40 25.74
N ILE A 70 10.44 10.24 25.35
CA ILE A 70 11.85 10.17 25.77
C ILE A 70 12.18 11.43 26.57
N ALA A 71 13.05 11.29 27.56
CA ALA A 71 13.53 12.43 28.31
C ALA A 71 14.30 13.42 27.41
N SER A 72 13.98 14.69 27.53
CA SER A 72 14.47 15.79 26.71
C SER A 72 14.75 17.02 27.57
N GLU A 73 15.72 17.84 27.15
CA GLU A 73 15.95 19.15 27.75
C GLU A 73 14.94 20.20 27.31
N ILE A 74 14.24 19.91 26.17
CA ILE A 74 13.34 20.87 25.49
C ILE A 74 11.88 20.58 25.82
N ALA A 75 11.52 19.32 25.97
CA ALA A 75 10.15 18.88 26.20
C ALA A 75 9.91 18.56 27.68
N ASP A 76 8.79 19.02 28.20
CA ASP A 76 8.39 18.73 29.57
C ASP A 76 8.20 17.23 29.81
N ALA A 77 8.48 16.79 31.01
CA ALA A 77 8.21 15.44 31.46
C ALA A 77 6.68 15.17 31.43
N PRO A 78 6.25 13.94 31.16
CA PRO A 78 4.83 13.58 31.21
C PRO A 78 4.22 13.85 32.59
N LYS A 79 2.92 14.23 32.62
CA LYS A 79 2.18 14.51 33.88
C LYS A 79 2.37 13.40 34.91
N GLY A 80 2.79 13.82 36.13
CA GLY A 80 3.07 12.96 37.27
C GLY A 80 4.43 12.30 37.21
N ARG A 81 5.38 12.86 36.44
CA ARG A 81 6.78 12.48 36.38
C ARG A 81 7.73 13.70 36.34
N GLU A 82 7.21 14.87 36.62
CA GLU A 82 7.91 16.14 36.57
C GLU A 82 9.08 16.18 37.55
N ASP A 83 8.94 15.50 38.72
CA ASP A 83 9.93 15.48 39.81
C ASP A 83 11.02 14.41 39.63
N GLU A 84 10.97 13.64 38.53
CA GLU A 84 11.98 12.60 38.28
C GLU A 84 13.31 13.23 37.88
N VAL A 85 14.35 13.00 38.67
CA VAL A 85 15.73 13.44 38.38
C VAL A 85 16.36 12.44 37.40
N ILE A 86 16.61 12.90 36.18
CA ILE A 86 17.17 12.08 35.09
C ILE A 86 18.59 12.55 34.78
N ASP A 87 19.53 11.58 34.67
CA ASP A 87 20.87 11.88 34.21
C ASP A 87 20.83 12.54 32.82
N SER A 88 21.40 13.72 32.69
CA SER A 88 21.45 14.48 31.44
C SER A 88 22.03 13.69 30.28
N LYS A 89 22.92 12.74 30.50
CA LYS A 89 23.49 11.84 29.50
C LYS A 89 22.44 10.91 28.84
N ARG A 90 21.31 10.72 29.51
CA ARG A 90 20.21 9.88 29.06
C ARG A 90 19.10 10.68 28.37
N MET A 91 19.24 12.00 28.25
CA MET A 91 18.32 12.86 27.50
C MET A 91 18.64 12.84 26.02
N MET A 92 17.62 13.02 25.18
CA MET A 92 17.69 12.89 23.73
C MET A 92 18.76 13.81 23.11
N GLU A 93 18.89 15.05 23.63
CA GLU A 93 19.82 16.05 23.12
C GLU A 93 21.28 15.69 23.34
N ASN A 94 21.56 14.90 24.37
CA ASN A 94 22.90 14.54 24.82
C ASN A 94 23.37 13.16 24.36
N LEU A 95 22.51 12.41 23.64
CA LEU A 95 22.94 11.17 23.02
C LEU A 95 24.02 11.43 21.96
N GLN A 96 24.90 10.46 21.78
CA GLN A 96 25.88 10.49 20.69
C GLN A 96 25.15 10.62 19.33
N ARG A 97 25.70 11.43 18.42
CA ARG A 97 25.05 11.73 17.13
C ARG A 97 24.68 10.49 16.32
N GLY A 98 25.54 9.47 16.29
CA GLY A 98 25.24 8.21 15.61
C GLY A 98 24.07 7.46 16.23
N LYS A 99 23.95 7.42 17.56
CA LYS A 99 22.83 6.84 18.29
C LYS A 99 21.54 7.61 18.03
N LYS A 100 21.63 8.95 17.95
CA LYS A 100 20.51 9.83 17.61
C LYS A 100 20.04 9.59 16.17
N ALA A 101 20.96 9.50 15.20
CA ALA A 101 20.64 9.16 13.82
C ALA A 101 19.97 7.78 13.70
N ALA A 102 20.52 6.76 14.40
CA ALA A 102 19.94 5.42 14.44
C ALA A 102 18.52 5.43 15.03
N PHE A 103 18.31 6.17 16.13
CA PHE A 103 16.98 6.35 16.73
C PHE A 103 15.99 6.99 15.74
N ILE A 104 16.38 8.13 15.13
CA ILE A 104 15.50 8.86 14.21
C ILE A 104 15.12 8.04 12.98
N SER A 105 16.05 7.25 12.42
CA SER A 105 15.78 6.42 11.23
C SER A 105 15.11 5.08 11.56
N ALA A 106 15.06 4.66 12.82
CA ALA A 106 14.63 3.32 13.23
C ALA A 106 13.21 2.99 12.76
N GLY A 107 12.27 3.90 12.94
CA GLY A 107 10.87 3.69 12.56
C GLY A 107 10.71 3.54 11.06
N ALA A 108 11.31 4.43 10.28
CA ALA A 108 11.27 4.35 8.83
C ALA A 108 11.89 3.03 8.31
N LEU A 109 13.08 2.66 8.82
CA LEU A 109 13.73 1.41 8.43
C LEU A 109 12.92 0.16 8.83
N MET A 110 12.21 0.21 9.95
CA MET A 110 11.28 -0.87 10.34
C MET A 110 10.16 -1.02 9.31
N ASN A 111 9.57 0.09 8.83
CA ASN A 111 8.54 0.05 7.80
C ASN A 111 9.07 -0.53 6.47
N LEU A 112 10.32 -0.21 6.09
CA LEU A 112 10.94 -0.78 4.91
C LEU A 112 11.14 -2.29 5.06
N LEU A 113 11.66 -2.74 6.19
CA LEU A 113 11.85 -4.16 6.50
C LEU A 113 10.50 -4.91 6.52
N LEU A 114 9.51 -4.30 7.12
CA LEU A 114 8.17 -4.88 7.22
C LEU A 114 7.50 -4.99 5.85
N ALA A 115 7.64 -3.99 4.98
CA ALA A 115 7.15 -4.04 3.61
C ALA A 115 7.74 -5.24 2.86
N PHE A 116 9.06 -5.43 2.95
CA PHE A 116 9.75 -6.58 2.37
C PHE A 116 9.22 -7.91 2.90
N ILE A 117 9.08 -8.05 4.23
CA ILE A 117 8.56 -9.28 4.85
C ILE A 117 7.12 -9.57 4.41
N LEU A 118 6.26 -8.56 4.40
CA LEU A 118 4.86 -8.69 3.98
C LEU A 118 4.74 -9.08 2.50
N LEU A 119 5.57 -8.52 1.60
CA LEU A 119 5.64 -8.94 0.20
C LEU A 119 6.10 -10.39 0.06
N MET A 120 7.13 -10.80 0.81
CA MET A 120 7.56 -12.20 0.81
C MET A 120 6.45 -13.16 1.26
N ILE A 121 5.71 -12.80 2.31
CA ILE A 121 4.55 -13.57 2.77
C ILE A 121 3.47 -13.62 1.68
N GLY A 122 3.11 -12.48 1.10
CA GLY A 122 2.11 -12.40 0.04
C GLY A 122 2.48 -13.25 -1.17
N TYR A 123 3.71 -13.13 -1.67
CA TYR A 123 4.21 -13.95 -2.77
C TYR A 123 4.38 -15.43 -2.39
N GLY A 124 4.69 -15.74 -1.13
CA GLY A 124 4.80 -17.11 -0.66
C GLY A 124 3.45 -17.83 -0.59
N ILE A 125 2.38 -17.11 -0.21
CA ILE A 125 1.01 -17.65 -0.14
C ILE A 125 0.43 -17.90 -1.55
N TYR A 126 0.61 -16.94 -2.46
CA TYR A 126 0.14 -17.05 -3.85
C TYR A 126 1.25 -16.57 -4.80
N PRO A 127 2.14 -17.47 -5.23
CA PRO A 127 3.38 -17.14 -5.94
C PRO A 127 3.15 -16.81 -7.42
N HIS A 128 2.18 -15.97 -7.71
CA HIS A 128 1.89 -15.49 -9.07
C HIS A 128 2.15 -14.00 -9.16
N LYS A 129 2.78 -13.58 -10.23
CA LYS A 129 2.97 -12.17 -10.57
C LYS A 129 2.35 -11.87 -11.92
N TYR A 130 1.50 -10.84 -11.95
CA TYR A 130 0.91 -10.36 -13.19
C TYR A 130 1.92 -9.55 -13.99
N ASP A 131 1.95 -9.79 -15.31
CA ASP A 131 2.80 -9.06 -16.24
C ASP A 131 1.96 -8.66 -17.47
N PRO A 132 1.79 -7.36 -17.74
CA PRO A 132 1.01 -6.90 -18.88
C PRO A 132 1.67 -7.19 -20.24
N ASN A 133 2.95 -7.60 -20.26
CA ASN A 133 3.62 -8.04 -21.48
C ASN A 133 3.30 -9.50 -21.84
N LEU A 134 2.72 -10.26 -20.92
CA LEU A 134 2.26 -11.61 -21.19
C LEU A 134 0.85 -11.59 -21.81
N PRO A 135 0.49 -12.63 -22.59
CA PRO A 135 -0.87 -12.80 -23.09
C PRO A 135 -1.86 -12.82 -21.93
N PRO A 136 -3.04 -12.19 -22.08
CA PRO A 136 -4.07 -12.21 -21.05
C PRO A 136 -4.70 -13.61 -20.93
N THR A 137 -5.32 -13.86 -19.77
CA THR A 137 -6.14 -15.03 -19.49
C THR A 137 -7.57 -14.59 -19.16
N TYR A 138 -8.50 -15.51 -18.96
CA TYR A 138 -9.84 -15.13 -18.49
C TYR A 138 -9.85 -14.91 -16.98
N ALA A 139 -10.65 -13.93 -16.52
CA ALA A 139 -10.89 -13.70 -15.12
C ALA A 139 -11.83 -14.76 -14.54
N THR A 140 -11.80 -14.96 -13.22
CA THR A 140 -12.69 -15.91 -12.52
C THR A 140 -14.15 -15.47 -12.48
N THR A 141 -14.48 -14.34 -13.07
CA THR A 141 -15.82 -13.76 -13.13
C THR A 141 -16.09 -13.08 -14.45
N GLY A 142 -17.36 -12.86 -14.76
CA GLY A 142 -17.77 -12.10 -15.94
C GLY A 142 -18.30 -12.95 -17.10
N PRO A 143 -18.59 -12.30 -18.22
CA PRO A 143 -19.19 -12.96 -19.39
C PRO A 143 -18.32 -14.07 -19.98
N LEU A 144 -17.02 -13.80 -20.14
CA LEU A 144 -16.08 -14.78 -20.67
C LEU A 144 -15.96 -16.00 -19.76
N TYR A 145 -15.88 -15.80 -18.43
CA TYR A 145 -15.85 -16.91 -17.48
C TYR A 145 -17.07 -17.83 -17.61
N LYS A 146 -18.28 -17.26 -17.70
CA LYS A 146 -19.52 -18.05 -17.88
C LYS A 146 -19.48 -18.85 -19.17
N ALA A 147 -18.96 -18.27 -20.25
CA ALA A 147 -18.84 -18.95 -21.53
C ALA A 147 -17.81 -20.08 -21.48
N VAL A 148 -16.67 -19.87 -20.82
CA VAL A 148 -15.65 -20.91 -20.58
C VAL A 148 -16.22 -22.04 -19.71
N GLN A 149 -16.96 -21.73 -18.64
CA GLN A 149 -17.61 -22.78 -17.81
C GLN A 149 -18.61 -23.61 -18.62
N LYS A 150 -19.38 -22.99 -19.50
CA LYS A 150 -20.29 -23.70 -20.43
C LYS A 150 -19.50 -24.59 -21.39
N TYR A 151 -18.44 -24.04 -22.01
CA TYR A 151 -17.57 -24.79 -22.91
C TYR A 151 -16.97 -26.02 -22.23
N ASN A 152 -16.43 -25.85 -21.01
CA ASN A 152 -15.81 -26.93 -20.23
C ASN A 152 -16.82 -28.03 -19.84
N LYS A 153 -18.07 -27.64 -19.56
CA LYS A 153 -19.15 -28.60 -19.30
C LYS A 153 -19.48 -29.43 -20.53
N ASP A 154 -19.50 -28.78 -21.71
CA ASP A 154 -19.82 -29.43 -22.96
C ASP A 154 -18.63 -30.23 -23.56
N ASN A 155 -17.39 -29.89 -23.13
CA ASN A 155 -16.13 -30.50 -23.59
C ASN A 155 -15.25 -30.94 -22.43
N PRO A 156 -15.66 -31.92 -21.58
CA PRO A 156 -14.94 -32.28 -20.38
C PRO A 156 -13.58 -32.93 -20.61
N SER A 157 -13.35 -33.50 -21.81
CA SER A 157 -12.05 -34.08 -22.19
C SER A 157 -11.02 -33.05 -22.67
N LEU A 158 -11.47 -31.83 -22.99
CA LEU A 158 -10.64 -30.75 -23.52
C LEU A 158 -10.98 -29.39 -22.88
N PRO A 159 -10.89 -29.28 -21.54
CA PRO A 159 -11.29 -28.05 -20.86
C PRO A 159 -10.34 -26.89 -21.20
N ILE A 160 -10.85 -25.67 -21.17
CA ILE A 160 -10.04 -24.44 -21.13
C ILE A 160 -9.62 -24.23 -19.66
N LEU A 161 -8.32 -24.15 -19.44
CA LEU A 161 -7.73 -23.94 -18.11
C LEU A 161 -7.57 -22.44 -17.82
N ASP A 162 -7.48 -22.07 -16.55
CA ASP A 162 -7.21 -20.70 -16.12
C ASP A 162 -5.82 -20.19 -16.50
N THR A 163 -4.92 -21.12 -16.87
CA THR A 163 -3.59 -20.85 -17.40
C THR A 163 -3.54 -20.69 -18.92
N ASP A 164 -4.62 -21.06 -19.64
CA ASP A 164 -4.64 -20.96 -21.09
C ASP A 164 -4.69 -19.48 -21.51
N ALA A 165 -3.72 -19.09 -22.34
CA ALA A 165 -3.57 -17.71 -22.81
C ALA A 165 -4.58 -17.38 -23.91
N ILE A 166 -5.07 -16.15 -23.93
CA ILE A 166 -5.86 -15.63 -25.04
C ILE A 166 -4.91 -15.25 -26.17
N THR A 167 -5.09 -15.88 -27.34
CA THR A 167 -4.23 -15.68 -28.52
C THR A 167 -4.87 -14.84 -29.60
N SER A 168 -6.18 -14.81 -29.69
CA SER A 168 -6.90 -13.92 -30.60
C SER A 168 -8.26 -13.48 -30.06
N ILE A 169 -8.73 -12.36 -30.56
CA ILE A 169 -10.05 -11.80 -30.28
C ILE A 169 -10.61 -11.17 -31.56
N TYR A 170 -11.89 -11.31 -31.78
CA TYR A 170 -12.60 -10.50 -32.77
C TYR A 170 -14.09 -10.32 -32.42
N ASN A 171 -14.69 -9.32 -33.03
CA ASN A 171 -16.10 -9.04 -32.95
C ASN A 171 -16.80 -9.83 -34.08
N THR A 172 -17.76 -10.71 -33.78
CA THR A 172 -18.42 -11.57 -34.75
C THR A 172 -19.19 -10.79 -35.80
N GLY A 173 -19.56 -9.54 -35.53
CA GLY A 173 -20.17 -8.63 -36.50
C GLY A 173 -19.17 -7.89 -37.41
N ASP A 174 -17.85 -8.03 -37.16
CA ASP A 174 -16.79 -7.33 -37.90
C ASP A 174 -15.53 -8.22 -37.97
N ILE A 175 -15.46 -8.98 -39.09
CA ILE A 175 -14.33 -9.92 -39.33
C ILE A 175 -13.00 -9.20 -39.45
N GLU A 176 -12.96 -7.93 -39.87
CA GLU A 176 -11.74 -7.14 -39.97
C GLU A 176 -11.19 -6.78 -38.59
N SER A 177 -12.01 -6.92 -37.55
CA SER A 177 -11.58 -6.72 -36.16
C SER A 177 -10.68 -7.83 -35.59
N LYS A 178 -10.54 -8.97 -36.32
CA LYS A 178 -9.73 -10.11 -35.84
C LYS A 178 -8.28 -9.71 -35.65
N GLN A 179 -7.79 -9.86 -34.42
CA GLN A 179 -6.43 -9.51 -34.03
C GLN A 179 -5.80 -10.60 -33.18
N SER A 180 -4.53 -10.91 -33.47
CA SER A 180 -3.70 -11.74 -32.59
C SER A 180 -3.31 -10.94 -31.34
N ILE A 181 -3.41 -11.58 -30.19
CA ILE A 181 -3.11 -11.01 -28.88
C ILE A 181 -1.87 -11.70 -28.31
N LYS A 182 -0.80 -10.95 -28.17
CA LYS A 182 0.48 -11.43 -27.61
C LYS A 182 0.72 -10.87 -26.22
N SER A 183 0.01 -9.81 -25.85
CA SER A 183 0.14 -9.13 -24.58
C SER A 183 -1.19 -8.56 -24.11
N TYR A 184 -1.29 -8.22 -22.83
CA TYR A 184 -2.47 -7.52 -22.30
C TYR A 184 -2.61 -6.11 -22.92
N TYR A 185 -1.49 -5.48 -23.31
CA TYR A 185 -1.54 -4.20 -24.03
C TYR A 185 -2.18 -4.31 -25.42
N ASP A 186 -1.96 -5.41 -26.14
CA ASP A 186 -2.62 -5.65 -27.43
C ASP A 186 -4.13 -5.73 -27.24
N LEU A 187 -4.56 -6.45 -26.19
CA LEU A 187 -5.97 -6.55 -25.85
C LEU A 187 -6.57 -5.18 -25.49
N GLN A 188 -5.89 -4.38 -24.69
CA GLN A 188 -6.35 -3.03 -24.35
C GLN A 188 -6.46 -2.14 -25.59
N THR A 189 -5.50 -2.23 -26.50
CA THR A 189 -5.50 -1.50 -27.77
C THR A 189 -6.70 -1.93 -28.61
N TRP A 190 -6.95 -3.24 -28.73
CA TRP A 190 -8.11 -3.78 -29.44
C TRP A 190 -9.42 -3.29 -28.82
N LEU A 191 -9.55 -3.37 -27.49
CA LEU A 191 -10.74 -2.90 -26.77
C LEU A 191 -10.98 -1.40 -26.99
N SER A 192 -9.94 -0.57 -26.98
CA SER A 192 -10.08 0.86 -27.21
C SER A 192 -10.59 1.18 -28.62
N LYS A 193 -10.23 0.36 -29.60
CA LYS A 193 -10.58 0.53 -31.02
C LYS A 193 -11.96 -0.05 -31.37
N TYR A 194 -12.24 -1.26 -30.92
CA TYR A 194 -13.40 -2.06 -31.36
C TYR A 194 -14.49 -2.19 -30.30
N ASN A 195 -14.24 -1.84 -29.03
CA ASN A 195 -15.21 -1.86 -27.94
C ASN A 195 -16.13 -0.61 -27.99
N LYS A 196 -16.69 -0.30 -29.15
CA LYS A 196 -17.51 0.90 -29.36
C LYS A 196 -18.93 0.66 -28.83
N LYS A 197 -19.40 1.58 -28.01
CA LYS A 197 -20.83 1.69 -27.67
C LYS A 197 -21.64 2.06 -28.91
N THR A 198 -22.79 1.44 -29.05
CA THR A 198 -23.81 2.00 -29.92
C THR A 198 -24.51 3.15 -29.24
N THR A 199 -25.05 4.05 -30.03
CA THR A 199 -25.81 5.26 -29.64
C THR A 199 -27.00 4.98 -28.70
N ASN A 200 -27.45 3.72 -28.58
CA ASN A 200 -28.60 3.29 -27.79
C ASN A 200 -28.26 2.34 -26.62
N GLY A 201 -26.99 2.21 -26.23
CA GLY A 201 -26.61 1.39 -25.06
C GLY A 201 -26.70 -0.12 -25.23
N THR A 202 -27.00 -0.61 -26.43
CA THR A 202 -27.12 -2.05 -26.72
C THR A 202 -25.81 -2.59 -27.27
N VAL A 203 -25.29 -3.66 -26.66
CA VAL A 203 -24.12 -4.41 -27.18
C VAL A 203 -24.55 -5.10 -28.47
N ILE A 204 -23.92 -4.75 -29.60
CA ILE A 204 -24.37 -5.14 -30.91
C ILE A 204 -23.88 -6.51 -31.36
N ALA A 205 -22.71 -6.94 -30.85
CA ALA A 205 -22.13 -8.16 -31.35
C ALA A 205 -21.54 -9.02 -30.23
N ASP A 206 -21.51 -10.31 -30.51
CA ASP A 206 -20.78 -11.26 -29.67
C ASP A 206 -19.28 -11.16 -29.96
N TYR A 207 -18.45 -11.45 -28.96
CA TYR A 207 -17.00 -11.56 -29.12
C TYR A 207 -16.60 -13.02 -29.16
N GLU A 208 -15.67 -13.33 -30.03
CA GLU A 208 -15.04 -14.64 -30.08
C GLU A 208 -13.60 -14.53 -29.64
N ILE A 209 -13.21 -15.39 -28.70
CA ILE A 209 -11.87 -15.48 -28.16
C ILE A 209 -11.32 -16.88 -28.39
N THR A 210 -10.10 -16.95 -28.91
CA THR A 210 -9.32 -18.19 -29.04
C THR A 210 -8.30 -18.27 -27.95
N PHE A 211 -8.17 -19.44 -27.35
CA PHE A 211 -7.17 -19.74 -26.33
C PHE A 211 -6.02 -20.56 -26.92
N ASP A 212 -4.79 -20.27 -26.45
CA ASP A 212 -3.60 -21.05 -26.79
C ASP A 212 -3.70 -22.44 -26.16
N ASN A 213 -4.06 -23.36 -27.01
CA ASN A 213 -4.00 -24.77 -26.69
C ASN A 213 -3.73 -25.53 -28.00
N LYS A 214 -3.21 -26.74 -27.94
CA LYS A 214 -2.90 -27.57 -29.12
C LYS A 214 -4.05 -27.70 -30.14
N ASP A 215 -5.26 -27.32 -29.75
CA ASP A 215 -6.50 -27.47 -30.50
C ASP A 215 -7.29 -26.17 -30.74
N ASP A 216 -6.66 -24.99 -30.61
CA ASP A 216 -7.28 -23.64 -30.85
C ASP A 216 -8.70 -23.51 -30.30
N LYS A 217 -8.88 -23.69 -29.01
CA LYS A 217 -10.20 -23.63 -28.35
C LYS A 217 -10.81 -22.25 -28.45
N THR A 218 -12.00 -22.19 -28.99
CA THR A 218 -12.71 -20.95 -29.26
C THR A 218 -13.99 -20.85 -28.45
N VAL A 219 -14.25 -19.69 -27.87
CA VAL A 219 -15.45 -19.40 -27.09
C VAL A 219 -16.09 -18.11 -27.57
N THR A 220 -17.39 -18.16 -27.86
CA THR A 220 -18.19 -16.98 -28.19
C THR A 220 -19.02 -16.54 -26.97
N PHE A 221 -19.04 -15.24 -26.71
CA PHE A 221 -19.80 -14.67 -25.60
C PHE A 221 -20.23 -13.24 -25.87
N LYS A 222 -21.24 -12.77 -25.14
CA LYS A 222 -21.72 -11.41 -25.21
C LYS A 222 -21.13 -10.58 -24.06
N PRO A 223 -20.42 -9.48 -24.35
CA PRO A 223 -19.94 -8.59 -23.29
C PRO A 223 -21.12 -7.93 -22.57
N VAL A 224 -20.88 -7.50 -21.31
CA VAL A 224 -21.90 -6.86 -20.47
C VAL A 224 -21.49 -5.42 -20.19
N GLU A 225 -22.42 -4.49 -20.28
CA GLU A 225 -22.17 -3.11 -19.91
C GLU A 225 -22.22 -2.95 -18.39
N GLN A 226 -21.11 -2.43 -17.80
CA GLN A 226 -21.03 -2.07 -16.40
C GLN A 226 -20.53 -0.63 -16.27
N LYS A 227 -21.32 0.24 -15.64
CA LYS A 227 -20.97 1.65 -15.42
C LYS A 227 -20.50 2.39 -16.68
N GLY A 228 -21.13 2.08 -17.79
CA GLY A 228 -20.83 2.73 -19.06
C GLY A 228 -19.62 2.17 -19.82
N VAL A 229 -19.00 1.08 -19.35
CA VAL A 229 -17.88 0.37 -20.01
C VAL A 229 -18.32 -1.05 -20.33
N LEU A 230 -17.92 -1.56 -21.50
CA LEU A 230 -18.15 -2.97 -21.84
C LEU A 230 -17.16 -3.85 -21.08
N PHE A 231 -17.70 -4.70 -20.22
CA PHE A 231 -16.93 -5.65 -19.42
C PHE A 231 -16.93 -7.02 -20.11
N ILE A 232 -15.74 -7.60 -20.31
CA ILE A 232 -15.55 -8.89 -20.96
C ILE A 232 -15.07 -10.00 -20.01
N GLY A 233 -14.44 -9.67 -18.91
CA GLY A 233 -13.96 -10.64 -17.91
C GLY A 233 -12.60 -11.27 -18.27
N VAL A 234 -11.62 -10.45 -18.60
CA VAL A 234 -10.21 -10.87 -18.83
C VAL A 234 -9.33 -10.44 -17.68
N SER A 235 -8.24 -11.18 -17.48
CA SER A 235 -7.18 -10.91 -16.51
C SER A 235 -5.85 -10.72 -17.23
N GLN A 236 -4.93 -10.00 -16.64
CA GLN A 236 -3.55 -9.94 -17.12
C GLN A 236 -2.92 -11.33 -17.04
N GLY A 237 -2.02 -11.63 -17.97
CA GLY A 237 -1.20 -12.83 -17.91
C GLY A 237 -0.36 -12.84 -16.63
N SER A 238 -0.12 -14.01 -16.09
CA SER A 238 0.68 -14.17 -14.88
C SER A 238 1.67 -15.32 -15.04
N TYR A 239 2.74 -15.28 -14.28
CA TYR A 239 3.72 -16.35 -14.20
C TYR A 239 3.96 -16.78 -12.75
N TYR A 240 4.35 -18.03 -12.59
CA TYR A 240 4.63 -18.61 -11.28
C TYR A 240 6.03 -18.20 -10.79
N LEU A 241 6.13 -17.76 -9.54
CA LEU A 241 7.41 -17.37 -8.93
C LEU A 241 8.05 -18.56 -8.22
N ASN A 242 9.31 -18.85 -8.54
CA ASN A 242 10.14 -19.71 -7.69
C ASN A 242 10.63 -18.96 -6.43
N VAL A 243 11.21 -19.68 -5.47
CA VAL A 243 11.65 -19.11 -4.18
C VAL A 243 12.63 -17.93 -4.37
N GLY A 244 13.59 -18.06 -5.30
CA GLY A 244 14.52 -16.97 -5.59
C GLY A 244 13.82 -15.73 -6.14
N GLN A 245 12.83 -15.93 -6.99
CA GLN A 245 12.00 -14.85 -7.55
C GLN A 245 11.07 -14.22 -6.50
N VAL A 246 10.57 -14.99 -5.53
CA VAL A 246 9.80 -14.44 -4.39
C VAL A 246 10.67 -13.45 -3.62
N ILE A 247 11.91 -13.80 -3.30
CA ILE A 247 12.85 -12.94 -2.58
C ILE A 247 13.21 -11.71 -3.42
N SER A 248 13.63 -11.90 -4.67
CA SER A 248 14.05 -10.79 -5.54
C SER A 248 12.90 -9.83 -5.85
N ASN A 249 11.70 -10.35 -6.14
CA ASN A 249 10.53 -9.49 -6.35
C ASN A 249 10.09 -8.80 -5.05
N GLY A 250 10.20 -9.45 -3.89
CA GLY A 250 9.96 -8.80 -2.60
C GLY A 250 10.82 -7.56 -2.41
N ILE A 251 12.12 -7.65 -2.71
CA ILE A 251 13.04 -6.50 -2.66
C ILE A 251 12.66 -5.44 -3.69
N ILE A 252 12.56 -5.85 -4.96
CA ILE A 252 12.31 -4.92 -6.08
C ILE A 252 11.00 -4.18 -5.90
N ASP A 253 9.92 -4.89 -5.56
CA ASP A 253 8.60 -4.28 -5.45
C ASP A 253 8.48 -3.39 -4.20
N THR A 254 9.20 -3.68 -3.09
CA THR A 254 9.30 -2.76 -1.95
C THR A 254 9.81 -1.37 -2.38
N PHE A 255 10.86 -1.32 -3.21
CA PHE A 255 11.38 -0.05 -3.71
C PHE A 255 10.51 0.57 -4.80
N LYS A 256 9.87 -0.24 -5.67
CA LYS A 256 8.91 0.26 -6.66
C LYS A 256 7.70 0.90 -6.01
N ASP A 257 7.16 0.28 -4.96
CA ASP A 257 6.02 0.81 -4.21
C ASP A 257 6.37 2.14 -3.55
N SER A 258 7.56 2.23 -2.92
CA SER A 258 8.06 3.49 -2.38
C SER A 258 8.23 4.56 -3.48
N TYR A 259 8.80 4.18 -4.64
CA TYR A 259 8.98 5.12 -5.76
C TYR A 259 7.64 5.60 -6.36
N SER A 260 6.62 4.74 -6.39
CA SER A 260 5.28 5.13 -6.86
C SER A 260 4.68 6.27 -6.04
N LEU A 261 4.94 6.30 -4.73
CA LEU A 261 4.54 7.41 -3.88
C LEU A 261 5.29 8.70 -4.21
N LEU A 262 6.60 8.64 -4.53
CA LEU A 262 7.34 9.84 -4.99
C LEU A 262 6.73 10.41 -6.27
N GLN A 263 6.35 9.55 -7.22
CA GLN A 263 5.67 9.99 -8.44
C GLN A 263 4.32 10.63 -8.12
N ALA A 264 3.55 10.05 -7.20
CA ALA A 264 2.27 10.61 -6.76
C ALA A 264 2.45 11.98 -6.07
N LEU A 265 3.47 12.13 -5.21
CA LEU A 265 3.81 13.42 -4.59
C LEU A 265 4.28 14.45 -5.63
N GLY A 266 5.01 14.01 -6.67
CA GLY A 266 5.37 14.87 -7.81
C GLY A 266 4.14 15.39 -8.55
N GLN A 267 3.13 14.57 -8.72
CA GLN A 267 1.84 14.97 -9.30
C GLN A 267 1.09 16.00 -8.42
N LEU A 268 1.22 15.92 -7.10
CA LEU A 268 0.68 16.93 -6.19
C LEU A 268 1.29 18.32 -6.46
N VAL A 269 2.59 18.38 -6.65
CA VAL A 269 3.31 19.64 -6.95
C VAL A 269 2.88 20.23 -8.31
N THR A 270 2.53 19.38 -9.26
CA THR A 270 2.04 19.79 -10.59
C THR A 270 0.52 19.96 -10.66
N PHE A 271 -0.16 19.97 -9.51
CA PHE A 271 -1.63 20.12 -9.39
C PHE A 271 -2.45 19.00 -10.08
N HIS A 272 -1.88 17.81 -10.26
CA HIS A 272 -2.56 16.63 -10.79
C HIS A 272 -2.99 15.69 -9.65
N TRP A 273 -3.81 16.17 -8.73
CA TRP A 273 -4.20 15.46 -7.50
C TRP A 273 -5.24 14.35 -7.70
N GLN A 274 -5.74 14.16 -8.92
CA GLN A 274 -6.76 13.14 -9.24
C GLN A 274 -6.30 11.71 -8.91
N ASN A 275 -4.99 11.45 -9.01
CA ASN A 275 -4.41 10.13 -8.80
C ASN A 275 -3.99 9.84 -7.34
N LEU A 276 -4.08 10.84 -6.45
CA LEU A 276 -3.75 10.64 -5.04
C LEU A 276 -4.93 10.00 -4.32
N SER A 277 -4.65 9.06 -3.44
CA SER A 277 -5.64 8.42 -2.58
C SER A 277 -5.37 8.78 -1.12
N GLY A 278 -6.39 9.32 -0.46
CA GLY A 278 -6.37 9.59 0.97
C GLY A 278 -7.01 8.45 1.77
N PRO A 279 -7.45 8.70 3.01
CA PRO A 279 -8.01 7.67 3.88
C PRO A 279 -9.20 6.91 3.28
N VAL A 280 -10.06 7.61 2.54
CA VAL A 280 -11.21 6.98 1.87
C VAL A 280 -10.76 6.12 0.70
N GLY A 281 -9.74 6.54 -0.05
CA GLY A 281 -9.11 5.75 -1.10
C GLY A 281 -8.46 4.48 -0.55
N ILE A 282 -7.81 4.56 0.62
CA ILE A 282 -7.27 3.38 1.31
C ILE A 282 -8.40 2.39 1.64
N VAL A 283 -9.52 2.86 2.18
CA VAL A 283 -10.69 2.00 2.44
C VAL A 283 -11.26 1.42 1.14
N LYS A 284 -11.36 2.21 0.06
CA LYS A 284 -11.81 1.71 -1.24
C LYS A 284 -10.86 0.62 -1.79
N SER A 285 -9.56 0.74 -1.57
CA SER A 285 -8.56 -0.24 -2.05
C SER A 285 -8.66 -1.60 -1.37
N THR A 286 -9.31 -1.71 -0.19
CA THR A 286 -9.54 -3.00 0.47
C THR A 286 -10.45 -3.92 -0.34
N ASN A 287 -11.24 -3.38 -1.28
CA ASN A 287 -12.05 -4.18 -2.19
C ASN A 287 -11.21 -5.15 -3.04
N SER A 288 -9.93 -4.88 -3.21
CA SER A 288 -9.02 -5.76 -3.95
C SER A 288 -8.86 -7.15 -3.32
N PHE A 289 -8.96 -7.26 -2.00
CA PHE A 289 -8.85 -8.53 -1.28
C PHE A 289 -10.14 -8.96 -0.56
N LEU A 290 -11.13 -8.08 -0.42
CA LEU A 290 -12.46 -8.40 0.10
C LEU A 290 -13.43 -8.86 -1.00
N ASN A 291 -12.94 -9.05 -2.22
CA ASN A 291 -13.74 -9.54 -3.34
C ASN A 291 -14.11 -11.03 -3.09
N PRO A 292 -15.42 -11.38 -3.04
CA PRO A 292 -15.88 -12.75 -2.83
C PRO A 292 -15.49 -13.73 -3.94
N ASP A 293 -15.07 -13.22 -5.09
CA ASP A 293 -14.66 -14.04 -6.24
C ASP A 293 -13.22 -14.58 -6.10
N LEU A 294 -12.45 -14.09 -5.12
CA LEU A 294 -11.09 -14.55 -4.86
C LEU A 294 -11.10 -15.83 -4.02
N SER A 295 -10.19 -16.75 -4.32
CA SER A 295 -9.88 -17.83 -3.38
C SER A 295 -9.27 -17.27 -2.10
N SER A 296 -9.36 -18.03 -0.99
CA SER A 296 -8.80 -17.60 0.29
C SER A 296 -7.30 -17.29 0.21
N THR A 297 -6.54 -18.03 -0.59
CA THR A 297 -5.10 -17.81 -0.80
C THR A 297 -4.84 -16.54 -1.61
N GLN A 298 -5.62 -16.26 -2.64
CA GLN A 298 -5.53 -15.02 -3.43
C GLN A 298 -5.89 -13.80 -2.57
N ALA A 299 -6.98 -13.87 -1.79
CA ALA A 299 -7.39 -12.81 -0.89
C ALA A 299 -6.31 -12.51 0.16
N ALA A 300 -5.77 -13.54 0.81
CA ALA A 300 -4.69 -13.40 1.78
C ALA A 300 -3.42 -12.80 1.15
N SER A 301 -2.99 -13.31 0.00
CA SER A 301 -1.84 -12.77 -0.73
C SER A 301 -2.03 -11.28 -1.08
N THR A 302 -3.20 -10.93 -1.60
CA THR A 302 -3.53 -9.55 -1.97
C THR A 302 -3.54 -8.63 -0.74
N TYR A 303 -4.06 -9.10 0.39
CA TYR A 303 -4.00 -8.36 1.66
C TYR A 303 -2.55 -8.09 2.09
N PHE A 304 -1.68 -9.09 2.09
CA PHE A 304 -0.29 -8.90 2.50
C PHE A 304 0.48 -7.95 1.57
N ARG A 305 0.25 -8.04 0.26
CA ARG A 305 0.83 -7.10 -0.71
C ARG A 305 0.31 -5.67 -0.52
N TRP A 306 -0.98 -5.52 -0.24
CA TRP A 306 -1.59 -4.23 0.08
C TRP A 306 -1.03 -3.63 1.38
N ALA A 307 -0.88 -4.44 2.43
CA ALA A 307 -0.26 -4.00 3.67
C ALA A 307 1.22 -3.62 3.49
N ALA A 308 1.94 -4.34 2.62
CA ALA A 308 3.31 -4.02 2.23
C ALA A 308 3.39 -2.67 1.51
N LEU A 309 2.49 -2.39 0.57
CA LEU A 309 2.39 -1.09 -0.10
C LEU A 309 2.19 0.05 0.90
N LEU A 310 1.31 -0.12 1.89
CA LEU A 310 1.13 0.87 2.95
C LEU A 310 2.40 1.05 3.79
N SER A 311 3.10 -0.03 4.11
CA SER A 311 4.34 0.01 4.89
C SER A 311 5.48 0.70 4.13
N SER A 312 5.65 0.41 2.84
CA SER A 312 6.65 1.08 1.99
C SER A 312 6.36 2.57 1.80
N ASN A 313 5.08 2.93 1.72
CA ASN A 313 4.65 4.33 1.67
C ASN A 313 4.93 5.05 2.99
N LEU A 314 4.68 4.40 4.14
CA LEU A 314 5.03 4.96 5.46
C LEU A 314 6.55 5.13 5.62
N PHE A 315 7.36 4.18 5.11
CA PHE A 315 8.81 4.35 5.05
C PHE A 315 9.19 5.62 4.32
N LEU A 316 8.72 5.77 3.08
CA LEU A 316 9.11 6.92 2.26
C LEU A 316 8.60 8.25 2.85
N LEU A 317 7.32 8.31 3.26
CA LEU A 317 6.77 9.50 3.90
C LEU A 317 7.63 9.93 5.09
N ASN A 318 7.96 8.99 5.99
CA ASN A 318 8.77 9.29 7.16
C ASN A 318 10.23 9.64 6.84
N MET A 319 10.74 9.32 5.65
CA MET A 319 12.08 9.73 5.20
C MET A 319 12.09 11.09 4.47
N LEU A 320 10.92 11.69 4.19
CA LEU A 320 10.87 13.01 3.57
C LEU A 320 11.43 14.10 4.52
N PRO A 321 12.21 15.06 4.01
CA PRO A 321 12.75 16.16 4.80
C PRO A 321 11.68 17.24 5.08
N ILE A 322 10.49 16.82 5.49
CA ILE A 322 9.33 17.69 5.72
C ILE A 322 8.92 17.57 7.20
N PRO A 323 8.88 18.66 7.98
CA PRO A 323 8.37 18.61 9.35
C PRO A 323 6.88 18.23 9.37
N PRO A 324 6.41 17.46 10.35
CA PRO A 324 7.09 16.98 11.55
C PRO A 324 7.70 15.58 11.41
N LEU A 325 7.93 15.07 10.21
CA LEU A 325 8.36 13.70 9.92
C LEU A 325 9.80 13.43 10.42
N ASP A 326 10.14 12.15 10.59
CA ASP A 326 11.45 11.74 11.07
C ASP A 326 12.59 12.11 10.13
N GLY A 327 12.36 12.09 8.81
CA GLY A 327 13.33 12.54 7.80
C GLY A 327 13.77 13.98 8.00
N TYR A 328 12.88 14.87 8.44
CA TYR A 328 13.26 16.23 8.79
C TYR A 328 14.18 16.26 10.02
N LYS A 329 13.85 15.51 11.08
CA LYS A 329 14.72 15.39 12.27
C LYS A 329 16.07 14.78 11.93
N PHE A 330 16.11 13.84 10.97
CA PHE A 330 17.35 13.28 10.46
C PHE A 330 18.22 14.35 9.78
N VAL A 331 17.62 15.19 8.94
CA VAL A 331 18.30 16.31 8.29
C VAL A 331 18.80 17.34 9.32
N GLU A 332 17.98 17.70 10.33
CA GLU A 332 18.42 18.56 11.44
C GLU A 332 19.66 17.99 12.12
N ASN A 333 19.64 16.70 12.49
CA ASN A 333 20.78 16.04 13.13
C ASN A 333 22.02 16.04 12.22
N ALA A 334 21.87 15.87 10.91
CA ALA A 334 22.95 15.91 9.93
C ALA A 334 23.53 17.34 9.81
N VAL A 335 22.69 18.37 9.74
CA VAL A 335 23.11 19.77 9.71
C VAL A 335 23.87 20.14 10.97
N GLU A 336 23.37 19.77 12.15
CA GLU A 336 24.09 19.98 13.42
C GLU A 336 25.43 19.22 13.47
N ALA A 337 25.51 18.06 12.83
CA ALA A 337 26.75 17.29 12.74
C ALA A 337 27.81 17.98 11.87
N VAL A 338 27.40 18.51 10.71
CA VAL A 338 28.30 19.18 9.76
C VAL A 338 28.72 20.57 10.29
N THR A 339 27.75 21.34 10.77
CA THR A 339 28.01 22.73 11.24
C THR A 339 28.64 22.77 12.64
N ARG A 340 28.59 21.66 13.40
CA ARG A 340 29.00 21.56 14.81
C ARG A 340 28.27 22.55 15.73
N LYS A 341 27.13 23.10 15.29
CA LYS A 341 26.28 24.02 16.05
C LYS A 341 24.91 23.41 16.28
N LYS A 342 24.32 23.63 17.45
CA LYS A 342 22.91 23.27 17.71
C LYS A 342 22.01 24.29 16.99
N LEU A 343 20.96 23.84 16.31
CA LEU A 343 19.93 24.71 15.72
C LEU A 343 19.10 25.36 16.84
N ASN A 344 18.60 26.55 16.56
CA ASN A 344 17.78 27.29 17.51
C ASN A 344 16.48 26.54 17.81
N GLU A 345 16.17 26.34 19.09
CA GLU A 345 14.99 25.58 19.54
C GLU A 345 13.68 26.20 19.07
N LYS A 346 13.57 27.54 19.14
CA LYS A 346 12.38 28.26 18.64
C LYS A 346 12.14 28.01 17.15
N TYR A 347 13.23 27.98 16.37
CA TYR A 347 13.15 27.64 14.94
C TYR A 347 12.60 26.22 14.75
N LYS A 348 13.12 25.21 15.48
CA LYS A 348 12.65 23.82 15.39
C LYS A 348 11.16 23.70 15.71
N ILE A 349 10.70 24.36 16.77
CA ILE A 349 9.29 24.36 17.18
C ILE A 349 8.41 25.00 16.10
N ILE A 350 8.77 26.19 15.61
CA ILE A 350 7.98 26.93 14.61
C ILE A 350 7.86 26.12 13.32
N VAL A 351 8.98 25.55 12.84
CA VAL A 351 9.00 24.78 11.61
C VAL A 351 8.21 23.49 11.75
N SER A 352 8.28 22.81 12.92
CA SER A 352 7.49 21.61 13.19
C SER A 352 5.99 21.89 13.22
N ILE A 353 5.57 22.99 13.83
CA ILE A 353 4.15 23.41 13.89
C ILE A 353 3.66 23.78 12.47
N ALA A 354 4.44 24.57 11.72
CA ALA A 354 4.09 24.95 10.35
C ALA A 354 3.95 23.72 9.44
N GLY A 355 4.87 22.76 9.56
CA GLY A 355 4.81 21.51 8.82
C GLY A 355 3.60 20.65 9.20
N ALA A 356 3.27 20.55 10.49
CA ALA A 356 2.10 19.83 10.95
C ALA A 356 0.78 20.44 10.41
N ILE A 357 0.69 21.77 10.39
CA ILE A 357 -0.46 22.49 9.82
C ILE A 357 -0.55 22.20 8.31
N LEU A 358 0.55 22.31 7.58
CA LEU A 358 0.60 22.00 6.15
C LEU A 358 0.13 20.58 5.86
N PHE A 359 0.64 19.61 6.65
CA PHE A 359 0.25 18.20 6.51
C PHE A 359 -1.24 17.98 6.77
N LEU A 360 -1.78 18.64 7.79
CA LEU A 360 -3.22 18.59 8.10
C LEU A 360 -4.08 19.18 6.98
N VAL A 361 -3.67 20.31 6.39
CA VAL A 361 -4.37 20.93 5.26
C VAL A 361 -4.38 20.00 4.05
N ILE A 362 -3.24 19.42 3.68
CA ILE A 362 -3.14 18.45 2.57
C ILE A 362 -4.01 17.22 2.85
N PHE A 363 -3.96 16.68 4.06
CA PHE A 363 -4.75 15.51 4.47
C PHE A 363 -6.26 15.77 4.33
N ILE A 364 -6.73 16.93 4.81
CA ILE A 364 -8.14 17.34 4.68
C ILE A 364 -8.52 17.51 3.22
N ALA A 365 -7.69 18.18 2.41
CA ALA A 365 -7.95 18.42 1.00
C ALA A 365 -8.09 17.11 0.21
N ILE A 366 -7.17 16.15 0.41
CA ILE A 366 -7.24 14.83 -0.25
C ILE A 366 -8.45 14.03 0.25
N THR A 367 -8.78 14.11 1.55
CA THR A 367 -9.95 13.42 2.11
C THR A 367 -11.26 13.96 1.50
N ILE A 368 -11.39 15.28 1.38
CA ILE A 368 -12.54 15.92 0.72
C ILE A 368 -12.65 15.47 -0.73
N LYS A 369 -11.52 15.48 -1.46
CA LYS A 369 -11.48 14.98 -2.84
C LYS A 369 -11.96 13.54 -2.95
N ASP A 370 -11.49 12.63 -2.08
CA ASP A 370 -11.85 11.20 -2.10
C ASP A 370 -13.35 10.94 -1.82
N ILE A 371 -14.02 11.88 -1.11
CA ILE A 371 -15.45 11.79 -0.79
C ILE A 371 -16.31 12.28 -1.96
N PHE A 372 -15.92 13.37 -2.60
CA PHE A 372 -16.76 14.08 -3.56
C PHE A 372 -16.42 13.80 -5.03
N PHE A 373 -15.23 13.28 -5.30
CA PHE A 373 -14.72 12.98 -6.64
C PHE A 373 -14.14 11.56 -6.73
#